data_991d89614886c1c1ba5bcce521163705
#
_entry.id   991d89614886c1c1ba5bcce521163705
#
_cell.length_a   1.000
_cell.length_b   1.000
_cell.length_c   1.000
_cell.angle_alpha   90.00
_cell.angle_beta   90.00
_cell.angle_gamma   90.00
#
_symmetry.space_group_name_H-M   'P 1'
#
loop_
_entity.id
_entity.type
_entity.pdbx_description
1 polymer ?
#
loop_
_entity_poly.entity_id
_entity_poly.type
_entity_poly.pdbx_seq_one_letter_code
_entity_poly.pdbx_strand_id
1 'polypeptide(L)'
;MKKGILGFLLILQGMVSMAAENKTKLIVGITVSNFYPEWVTIYKNDLAEGGLKRICGQGREMMADYRYLYSQTGVDQATIYTGLLPSEHGVIAHDWYDRLRGKRQNNVISDNCLMLGEDGVKGLSPEGLQALTLGCAMKMNNVFSKVYSVAVNGEEAVLSGGSCANMAIWLSEESGKWISSDYYADSLPGWLQAYNAKMESDFFIRRGWMALGD
;
A
#
# COMPACT_ATOMS: atom_id res chain seq x y z
N MET A 1 -44.60 6.04 -40.21
CA MET A 1 -44.08 5.07 -39.19
C MET A 1 -42.66 4.62 -39.42
N LYS A 2 -42.17 4.32 -40.64
CA LYS A 2 -40.80 3.84 -40.90
C LYS A 2 -39.68 4.84 -40.54
N LYS A 3 -39.88 6.15 -40.64
CA LYS A 3 -38.88 7.18 -40.32
C LYS A 3 -38.67 7.37 -38.82
N GLY A 4 -39.67 7.11 -37.97
CA GLY A 4 -39.53 7.19 -36.50
C GLY A 4 -38.73 6.01 -35.89
N ILE A 5 -38.87 4.82 -36.47
CA ILE A 5 -38.17 3.61 -36.02
C ILE A 5 -36.65 3.73 -36.31
N LEU A 6 -36.30 4.30 -37.47
CA LEU A 6 -34.89 4.50 -37.84
C LEU A 6 -34.19 5.49 -36.92
N GLY A 7 -34.87 6.58 -36.51
CA GLY A 7 -34.33 7.56 -35.55
C GLY A 7 -34.13 6.96 -34.15
N PHE A 8 -35.05 6.11 -33.69
CA PHE A 8 -34.95 5.45 -32.40
C PHE A 8 -33.83 4.41 -32.36
N LEU A 9 -33.58 3.70 -33.48
CA LEU A 9 -32.46 2.74 -33.59
C LEU A 9 -31.12 3.45 -33.57
N LEU A 10 -30.98 4.62 -34.19
CA LEU A 10 -29.73 5.42 -34.17
C LEU A 10 -29.42 6.01 -32.79
N ILE A 11 -30.46 6.41 -32.03
CA ILE A 11 -30.29 6.89 -30.65
C ILE A 11 -29.83 5.73 -29.72
N LEU A 12 -30.41 4.53 -29.92
CA LEU A 12 -30.03 3.35 -29.15
C LEU A 12 -28.57 2.91 -29.44
N GLN A 13 -28.12 3.01 -30.69
CA GLN A 13 -26.71 2.73 -31.05
C GLN A 13 -25.74 3.78 -30.48
N GLY A 14 -26.15 5.06 -30.41
CA GLY A 14 -25.36 6.11 -29.77
C GLY A 14 -25.19 5.91 -28.27
N MET A 15 -26.16 5.36 -27.55
CA MET A 15 -26.08 5.07 -26.12
C MET A 15 -25.19 3.86 -25.79
N VAL A 16 -25.11 2.88 -26.69
CA VAL A 16 -24.26 1.69 -26.49
C VAL A 16 -22.77 2.02 -26.69
N SER A 17 -22.46 3.05 -27.49
CA SER A 17 -21.04 3.45 -27.71
C SER A 17 -20.40 4.22 -26.56
N MET A 18 -21.13 4.66 -25.53
CA MET A 18 -20.61 5.38 -24.39
C MET A 18 -20.18 4.47 -23.22
N ALA A 19 -20.31 3.16 -23.33
CA ALA A 19 -20.11 2.24 -22.22
C ALA A 19 -18.82 1.39 -22.28
N ALA A 20 -17.86 1.75 -23.11
CA ALA A 20 -16.51 1.16 -23.05
C ALA A 20 -15.57 2.04 -22.22
N GLU A 21 -15.96 2.34 -20.99
CA GLU A 21 -15.03 2.88 -20.01
C GLU A 21 -13.95 1.81 -19.75
N ASN A 22 -12.72 2.08 -20.16
CA ASN A 22 -11.58 1.25 -19.83
C ASN A 22 -11.38 1.28 -18.30
N LYS A 23 -12.13 0.41 -17.60
CA LYS A 23 -11.99 0.29 -16.14
C LYS A 23 -10.58 -0.15 -15.81
N THR A 24 -9.88 0.64 -15.02
CA THR A 24 -8.57 0.28 -14.48
C THR A 24 -8.68 -1.08 -13.79
N LYS A 25 -7.90 -2.05 -14.26
CA LYS A 25 -7.92 -3.44 -13.76
C LYS A 25 -6.93 -3.67 -12.62
N LEU A 26 -5.86 -2.88 -12.59
CA LEU A 26 -4.80 -3.01 -11.59
C LEU A 26 -4.24 -1.62 -11.29
N ILE A 27 -4.10 -1.33 -9.99
CA ILE A 27 -3.36 -0.17 -9.48
C ILE A 27 -2.21 -0.74 -8.64
N VAL A 28 -1.00 -0.30 -8.92
CA VAL A 28 0.21 -0.63 -8.15
C VAL A 28 0.76 0.65 -7.57
N GLY A 29 0.68 0.82 -6.26
CA GLY A 29 1.33 1.89 -5.52
C GLY A 29 2.73 1.43 -5.09
N ILE A 30 3.76 2.20 -5.40
CA ILE A 30 5.12 1.96 -4.96
C ILE A 30 5.61 3.19 -4.23
N THR A 31 5.87 3.06 -2.93
CA THR A 31 6.44 4.11 -2.10
C THR A 31 7.89 3.77 -1.81
N VAL A 32 8.79 4.70 -2.06
CA VAL A 32 10.22 4.54 -1.82
C VAL A 32 10.69 5.65 -0.89
N SER A 33 11.03 5.29 0.34
CA SER A 33 11.52 6.23 1.34
C SER A 33 12.91 6.76 0.96
N ASN A 34 13.20 8.02 1.29
CA ASN A 34 14.49 8.67 1.03
C ASN A 34 14.94 8.65 -0.44
N PHE A 35 14.01 8.59 -1.38
CA PHE A 35 14.31 8.64 -2.79
C PHE A 35 14.37 10.10 -3.27
N TYR A 36 15.54 10.51 -3.78
CA TYR A 36 15.72 11.84 -4.34
C TYR A 36 15.40 11.81 -5.85
N PRO A 37 14.43 12.62 -6.33
CA PRO A 37 14.04 12.62 -7.75
C PRO A 37 15.20 12.91 -8.70
N GLU A 38 16.18 13.69 -8.25
CA GLU A 38 17.39 14.01 -9.02
C GLU A 38 18.21 12.78 -9.41
N TRP A 39 18.14 11.70 -8.63
CA TRP A 39 18.83 10.45 -8.96
C TRP A 39 18.37 9.86 -10.29
N VAL A 40 17.09 10.02 -10.63
CA VAL A 40 16.57 9.58 -11.94
C VAL A 40 17.28 10.30 -13.08
N THR A 41 17.56 11.57 -12.91
CA THR A 41 18.27 12.40 -13.91
C THR A 41 19.75 12.06 -13.96
N ILE A 42 20.39 11.92 -12.79
CA ILE A 42 21.84 11.63 -12.67
C ILE A 42 22.16 10.26 -13.30
N TYR A 43 21.37 9.23 -12.95
CA TYR A 43 21.60 7.84 -13.36
C TYR A 43 20.78 7.41 -14.57
N LYS A 44 20.25 8.36 -15.36
CA LYS A 44 19.35 8.09 -16.49
C LYS A 44 19.89 7.04 -17.48
N ASN A 45 21.19 7.04 -17.71
CA ASN A 45 21.83 6.13 -18.67
C ASN A 45 22.04 4.72 -18.09
N ASP A 46 22.09 4.61 -16.75
CA ASP A 46 22.31 3.36 -16.03
C ASP A 46 20.98 2.66 -15.66
N LEU A 47 19.86 3.38 -15.79
CA LEU A 47 18.55 2.84 -15.51
C LEU A 47 18.09 1.85 -16.58
N ALA A 48 17.58 0.70 -16.13
CA ALA A 48 16.98 -0.29 -17.01
C ALA A 48 15.74 0.25 -17.74
N GLU A 49 15.59 -0.13 -19.01
CA GLU A 49 14.50 0.36 -19.88
C GLU A 49 13.08 0.04 -19.35
N GLY A 50 12.92 -1.07 -18.65
CA GLY A 50 11.62 -1.54 -18.12
C GLY A 50 11.21 -0.98 -16.77
N GLY A 51 12.09 -0.27 -16.06
CA GLY A 51 11.88 0.24 -14.69
C GLY A 51 11.54 1.72 -14.63
N LEU A 52 12.27 2.45 -13.79
CA LEU A 52 12.09 3.89 -13.58
C LEU A 52 12.19 4.69 -14.88
N LYS A 53 13.06 4.31 -15.82
CA LYS A 53 13.18 4.97 -17.12
C LYS A 53 11.86 4.95 -17.89
N ARG A 54 11.14 3.82 -17.90
CA ARG A 54 9.83 3.71 -18.53
C ARG A 54 8.78 4.54 -17.80
N ILE A 55 8.76 4.48 -16.45
CA ILE A 55 7.79 5.23 -15.63
C ILE A 55 7.96 6.73 -15.87
N CYS A 56 9.18 7.25 -15.80
CA CYS A 56 9.46 8.68 -16.02
C CYS A 56 9.24 9.12 -17.48
N GLY A 57 9.51 8.23 -18.45
CA GLY A 57 9.36 8.56 -19.88
C GLY A 57 7.92 8.47 -20.40
N GLN A 58 7.07 7.63 -19.82
CA GLN A 58 5.68 7.39 -20.25
C GLN A 58 4.65 7.86 -19.24
N GLY A 59 5.07 8.14 -18.00
CA GLY A 59 4.24 8.59 -16.91
C GLY A 59 4.13 10.11 -16.84
N ARG A 60 3.53 10.56 -15.75
CA ARG A 60 3.43 11.98 -15.41
C ARG A 60 4.14 12.23 -14.09
N GLU A 61 5.05 13.18 -14.08
CA GLU A 61 5.69 13.67 -12.88
C GLU A 61 4.83 14.75 -12.22
N MET A 62 4.69 14.69 -10.90
CA MET A 62 3.95 15.66 -10.11
C MET A 62 4.66 15.90 -8.78
N MET A 63 4.70 17.15 -8.34
CA MET A 63 5.13 17.52 -6.99
C MET A 63 3.95 17.36 -6.03
N ALA A 64 4.19 16.76 -4.86
CA ALA A 64 3.25 16.72 -3.76
C ALA A 64 3.71 17.72 -2.67
N ASP A 65 2.77 18.53 -2.19
CA ASP A 65 2.99 19.46 -1.08
C ASP A 65 2.30 18.95 0.18
N TYR A 66 3.11 18.54 1.16
CA TYR A 66 2.64 18.07 2.46
C TYR A 66 2.50 19.25 3.41
N ARG A 67 1.27 19.61 3.74
CA ARG A 67 0.94 20.78 4.58
C ARG A 67 1.10 20.49 6.08
N TYR A 68 2.08 19.71 6.48
CA TYR A 68 2.43 19.46 7.87
C TYR A 68 3.96 19.40 8.04
N LEU A 69 4.43 19.74 9.24
CA LEU A 69 5.86 19.88 9.52
C LEU A 69 6.53 18.60 10.00
N TYR A 70 5.76 17.68 10.58
CA TYR A 70 6.29 16.49 11.22
C TYR A 70 6.09 15.28 10.34
N SER A 71 7.08 15.02 9.52
CA SER A 71 7.13 13.83 8.65
C SER A 71 7.68 12.64 9.41
N GLN A 72 6.92 11.55 9.41
CA GLN A 72 7.32 10.23 9.88
C GLN A 72 6.73 9.18 8.92
N THR A 73 7.40 8.06 8.80
CA THR A 73 7.04 7.00 7.83
C THR A 73 5.55 6.63 7.89
N GLY A 74 5.00 6.34 9.06
CA GLY A 74 3.58 6.00 9.22
C GLY A 74 2.63 7.14 8.93
N VAL A 75 2.97 8.36 9.35
CA VAL A 75 2.18 9.57 9.08
C VAL A 75 2.11 9.84 7.59
N ASP A 76 3.24 9.75 6.89
CA ASP A 76 3.33 9.97 5.46
C ASP A 76 2.61 8.87 4.66
N GLN A 77 2.74 7.60 5.06
CA GLN A 77 1.98 6.51 4.45
C GLN A 77 0.46 6.71 4.60
N ALA A 78 0.00 7.05 5.80
CA ALA A 78 -1.41 7.33 6.02
C ALA A 78 -1.89 8.50 5.15
N THR A 79 -1.11 9.58 5.05
CA THR A 79 -1.42 10.75 4.19
C THR A 79 -1.47 10.37 2.71
N ILE A 80 -0.50 9.62 2.20
CA ILE A 80 -0.43 9.22 0.78
C ILE A 80 -1.65 8.36 0.41
N TYR A 81 -1.97 7.36 1.23
CA TYR A 81 -3.01 6.39 0.90
C TYR A 81 -4.44 6.81 1.28
N THR A 82 -4.61 7.85 2.11
CA THR A 82 -5.93 8.44 2.40
C THR A 82 -6.19 9.73 1.63
N GLY A 83 -5.14 10.46 1.25
CA GLY A 83 -5.25 11.80 0.68
C GLY A 83 -5.63 12.88 1.70
N LEU A 84 -5.54 12.59 3.01
CA LEU A 84 -5.95 13.46 4.11
C LEU A 84 -4.75 13.88 4.96
N LEU A 85 -4.92 14.93 5.77
CA LEU A 85 -3.90 15.40 6.70
C LEU A 85 -3.89 14.57 7.99
N PRO A 86 -2.78 14.58 8.76
CA PRO A 86 -2.67 13.88 10.04
C PRO A 86 -3.80 14.19 11.03
N SER A 87 -4.28 15.43 11.05
CA SER A 87 -5.42 15.86 11.88
C SER A 87 -6.76 15.25 11.45
N GLU A 88 -6.86 14.76 10.22
CA GLU A 88 -8.08 14.19 9.64
C GLU A 88 -8.06 12.65 9.66
N HIS A 89 -6.90 12.05 9.32
CA HIS A 89 -6.77 10.58 9.32
C HIS A 89 -6.35 10.02 10.68
N GLY A 90 -6.01 10.84 11.67
CA GLY A 90 -5.77 10.46 13.06
C GLY A 90 -4.39 9.88 13.39
N VAL A 91 -3.55 9.60 12.40
CA VAL A 91 -2.17 9.11 12.59
C VAL A 91 -1.24 10.32 12.66
N ILE A 92 -0.94 10.78 13.87
CA ILE A 92 -0.18 12.03 14.10
C ILE A 92 1.30 11.81 14.37
N ALA A 93 1.68 10.59 14.75
CA ALA A 93 3.06 10.18 15.03
C ALA A 93 3.15 8.66 15.05
N HIS A 94 4.38 8.10 15.21
CA HIS A 94 4.59 6.70 15.50
C HIS A 94 4.00 6.31 16.86
N ASP A 95 4.31 7.11 17.89
CA ASP A 95 3.78 6.99 19.26
C ASP A 95 3.34 8.35 19.79
N TRP A 96 2.27 8.37 20.56
CA TRP A 96 1.84 9.55 21.31
C TRP A 96 1.20 9.20 22.64
N TYR A 97 1.07 10.20 23.51
CA TYR A 97 0.34 10.04 24.75
C TYR A 97 -1.12 10.43 24.56
N ASP A 98 -2.02 9.44 24.66
CA ASP A 98 -3.46 9.69 24.65
C ASP A 98 -3.91 10.19 26.03
N ARG A 99 -4.23 11.48 26.10
CA ARG A 99 -4.65 12.12 27.37
C ARG A 99 -5.99 11.62 27.87
N LEU A 100 -6.89 11.20 26.98
CA LEU A 100 -8.20 10.70 27.34
C LEU A 100 -8.11 9.30 27.96
N ARG A 101 -7.25 8.46 27.41
CA ARG A 101 -7.00 7.10 27.88
C ARG A 101 -5.92 7.03 28.96
N GLY A 102 -5.18 8.10 29.20
CA GLY A 102 -4.10 8.17 30.18
C GLY A 102 -2.93 7.23 29.90
N LYS A 103 -2.72 6.83 28.62
CA LYS A 103 -1.68 5.89 28.25
C LYS A 103 -0.95 6.26 26.95
N ARG A 104 0.23 5.72 26.78
CA ARG A 104 0.95 5.78 25.51
C ARG A 104 0.23 4.90 24.50
N GLN A 105 0.08 5.39 23.29
CA GLN A 105 -0.53 4.69 22.15
C GLN A 105 0.46 4.68 20.98
N ASN A 106 0.55 3.55 20.30
CA ASN A 106 1.22 3.40 19.02
C ASN A 106 0.18 3.50 17.89
N ASN A 107 0.61 3.88 16.70
CA ASN A 107 -0.30 4.09 15.57
C ASN A 107 -0.84 2.80 14.96
N VAL A 108 -0.16 1.66 15.11
CA VAL A 108 -0.59 0.36 14.54
C VAL A 108 -0.58 -0.80 15.53
N ILE A 109 0.14 -0.73 16.65
CA ILE A 109 0.15 -1.83 17.64
C ILE A 109 -1.22 -1.94 18.29
N SER A 110 -1.84 -3.11 18.22
CA SER A 110 -3.15 -3.40 18.79
C SER A 110 -3.07 -4.43 19.91
N ASP A 111 -3.79 -4.17 20.99
CA ASP A 111 -3.99 -5.13 22.08
C ASP A 111 -5.00 -6.24 21.71
N ASN A 112 -5.73 -6.06 20.60
CA ASN A 112 -6.81 -6.93 20.16
C ASN A 112 -6.40 -7.92 19.07
N CYS A 113 -5.16 -7.84 18.59
CA CYS A 113 -4.64 -8.66 17.50
C CYS A 113 -3.35 -9.37 17.91
N LEU A 114 -3.11 -10.53 17.29
CA LEU A 114 -1.87 -11.28 17.41
C LEU A 114 -1.14 -11.32 16.07
N MET A 115 0.17 -11.44 16.14
CA MET A 115 1.02 -11.60 14.96
C MET A 115 0.78 -12.99 14.34
N LEU A 116 0.65 -13.05 13.02
CA LEU A 116 0.63 -14.33 12.28
C LEU A 116 2.04 -14.62 11.77
N GLY A 117 2.62 -15.69 12.26
CA GLY A 117 3.99 -16.12 11.93
C GLY A 117 5.00 -15.91 13.06
N GLU A 118 4.55 -15.30 14.18
CA GLU A 118 5.30 -15.16 15.43
C GLU A 118 4.36 -15.37 16.62
N ASP A 119 4.72 -16.28 17.51
CA ASP A 119 3.85 -16.65 18.63
C ASP A 119 3.94 -15.65 19.78
N GLY A 120 2.78 -15.30 20.35
CA GLY A 120 2.68 -14.49 21.56
C GLY A 120 3.03 -13.01 21.39
N VAL A 121 3.24 -12.53 20.17
CA VAL A 121 3.52 -11.13 19.85
C VAL A 121 2.22 -10.40 19.52
N LYS A 122 2.06 -9.18 20.04
CA LYS A 122 0.92 -8.32 19.68
C LYS A 122 0.93 -8.03 18.19
N GLY A 123 -0.23 -8.16 17.57
CA GLY A 123 -0.43 -7.86 16.16
C GLY A 123 -0.50 -6.38 15.85
N LEU A 124 -0.49 -6.08 14.58
CA LEU A 124 -0.68 -4.73 14.05
C LEU A 124 -2.05 -4.62 13.40
N SER A 125 -2.71 -3.48 13.61
CA SER A 125 -4.00 -3.17 13.00
C SER A 125 -4.08 -1.70 12.58
N PRO A 126 -4.92 -1.36 11.61
CA PRO A 126 -5.17 0.01 11.20
C PRO A 126 -6.24 0.71 12.07
N GLU A 127 -6.52 0.23 13.28
CA GLU A 127 -7.57 0.80 14.15
C GLU A 127 -7.34 2.28 14.52
N GLY A 128 -6.06 2.73 14.50
CA GLY A 128 -5.71 4.12 14.70
C GLY A 128 -6.00 5.03 13.50
N LEU A 129 -6.22 4.45 12.32
CA LEU A 129 -6.50 5.18 11.08
C LEU A 129 -8.00 5.51 10.98
N GLN A 130 -8.35 6.77 11.14
CA GLN A 130 -9.74 7.26 11.15
C GLN A 130 -10.26 7.63 9.75
N ALA A 131 -9.61 7.14 8.70
CA ALA A 131 -9.92 7.47 7.32
C ALA A 131 -9.86 6.24 6.42
N LEU A 132 -10.57 6.32 5.29
CA LEU A 132 -10.55 5.26 4.29
C LEU A 132 -9.35 5.43 3.37
N THR A 133 -8.61 4.35 3.14
CA THR A 133 -7.54 4.33 2.15
C THR A 133 -8.07 4.22 0.73
N LEU A 134 -7.21 4.50 -0.26
CA LEU A 134 -7.50 4.25 -1.67
C LEU A 134 -8.03 2.82 -1.91
N GLY A 135 -7.44 1.83 -1.22
CA GLY A 135 -7.90 0.44 -1.31
C GLY A 135 -9.34 0.25 -0.84
N CYS A 136 -9.74 0.93 0.24
CA CYS A 136 -11.13 0.94 0.71
C CYS A 136 -12.07 1.56 -0.33
N ALA A 137 -11.70 2.71 -0.87
CA ALA A 137 -12.50 3.40 -1.90
C ALA A 137 -12.69 2.51 -3.15
N MET A 138 -11.66 1.77 -3.55
CA MET A 138 -11.76 0.79 -4.65
C MET A 138 -12.74 -0.33 -4.34
N LYS A 139 -12.71 -0.89 -3.12
CA LYS A 139 -13.65 -1.95 -2.71
C LYS A 139 -15.09 -1.45 -2.59
N MET A 140 -15.29 -0.21 -2.15
CA MET A 140 -16.62 0.42 -2.12
C MET A 140 -17.20 0.57 -3.52
N ASN A 141 -16.37 0.87 -4.50
CA ASN A 141 -16.77 0.97 -5.90
C ASN A 141 -16.99 -0.41 -6.55
N ASN A 142 -16.19 -1.41 -6.16
CA ASN A 142 -16.31 -2.79 -6.63
C ASN A 142 -15.90 -3.77 -5.54
N VAL A 143 -16.88 -4.46 -4.96
CA VAL A 143 -16.68 -5.43 -3.86
C VAL A 143 -15.76 -6.60 -4.20
N PHE A 144 -15.58 -6.90 -5.48
CA PHE A 144 -14.66 -7.94 -5.94
C PHE A 144 -13.20 -7.47 -6.01
N SER A 145 -12.94 -6.18 -5.81
CA SER A 145 -11.58 -5.66 -5.76
C SER A 145 -10.78 -6.33 -4.64
N LYS A 146 -9.53 -6.64 -4.93
CA LYS A 146 -8.58 -7.20 -3.96
C LYS A 146 -7.53 -6.14 -3.64
N VAL A 147 -7.22 -5.99 -2.36
CA VAL A 147 -6.26 -5.03 -1.83
C VAL A 147 -5.22 -5.78 -1.02
N TYR A 148 -3.98 -5.65 -1.41
CA TYR A 148 -2.83 -6.22 -0.70
C TYR A 148 -1.79 -5.12 -0.51
N SER A 149 -1.19 -5.07 0.66
CA SER A 149 -0.03 -4.22 0.94
C SER A 149 1.15 -5.08 1.37
N VAL A 150 2.33 -4.73 0.90
CA VAL A 150 3.58 -5.41 1.23
C VAL A 150 4.63 -4.34 1.50
N ALA A 151 5.29 -4.41 2.65
CA ALA A 151 6.38 -3.50 2.99
C ALA A 151 7.44 -4.24 3.82
N VAL A 152 8.60 -3.64 3.98
CA VAL A 152 9.61 -4.17 4.90
C VAL A 152 9.16 -3.95 6.34
N ASN A 153 8.53 -2.81 6.61
CA ASN A 153 8.06 -2.42 7.94
C ASN A 153 6.54 -2.64 8.07
N GLY A 154 6.11 -3.15 9.23
CA GLY A 154 4.69 -3.45 9.50
C GLY A 154 3.81 -2.21 9.53
N GLU A 155 4.31 -1.09 10.05
CA GLU A 155 3.60 0.20 10.05
C GLU A 155 3.25 0.65 8.63
N GLU A 156 4.22 0.57 7.71
CA GLU A 156 4.02 0.92 6.31
C GLU A 156 3.01 0.00 5.63
N ALA A 157 3.11 -1.31 5.87
CA ALA A 157 2.18 -2.28 5.29
C ALA A 157 0.74 -2.05 5.77
N VAL A 158 0.56 -1.86 7.08
CA VAL A 158 -0.77 -1.69 7.70
C VAL A 158 -1.42 -0.37 7.26
N LEU A 159 -0.68 0.74 7.29
CA LEU A 159 -1.24 2.06 6.97
C LEU A 159 -1.49 2.25 5.48
N SER A 160 -0.70 1.61 4.61
CA SER A 160 -0.96 1.60 3.16
C SER A 160 -2.19 0.77 2.81
N GLY A 161 -2.33 -0.41 3.43
CA GLY A 161 -3.46 -1.31 3.18
C GLY A 161 -4.77 -0.78 3.78
N GLY A 162 -4.70 -0.26 4.99
CA GLY A 162 -5.86 0.21 5.74
C GLY A 162 -6.78 -0.92 6.19
N SER A 163 -7.96 -0.55 6.67
CA SER A 163 -8.94 -1.50 7.24
C SER A 163 -9.58 -2.44 6.22
N CYS A 164 -9.56 -2.09 4.95
CA CYS A 164 -10.20 -2.88 3.89
C CYS A 164 -9.23 -3.82 3.17
N ALA A 165 -7.94 -3.85 3.52
CA ALA A 165 -7.02 -4.76 2.88
C ALA A 165 -7.44 -6.22 3.04
N ASN A 166 -7.19 -7.03 2.02
CA ASN A 166 -7.32 -8.48 2.12
C ASN A 166 -6.17 -9.06 2.92
N MET A 167 -5.01 -8.38 2.88
CA MET A 167 -3.86 -8.72 3.70
C MET A 167 -2.85 -7.58 3.66
N ALA A 168 -2.21 -7.29 4.80
CA ALA A 168 -1.00 -6.50 4.92
C ALA A 168 0.14 -7.45 5.34
N ILE A 169 1.27 -7.39 4.64
CA ILE A 169 2.39 -8.33 4.80
C ILE A 169 3.66 -7.52 5.03
N TRP A 170 4.47 -7.91 6.00
CA TRP A 170 5.75 -7.27 6.27
C TRP A 170 6.81 -8.28 6.69
N LEU A 171 8.06 -7.84 6.68
CA LEU A 171 9.19 -8.68 7.07
C LEU A 171 9.41 -8.57 8.58
N SER A 172 9.49 -9.71 9.25
CA SER A 172 9.95 -9.77 10.64
C SER A 172 11.46 -9.60 10.69
N GLU A 173 11.92 -8.63 11.47
CA GLU A 173 13.35 -8.42 11.71
C GLU A 173 13.95 -9.55 12.57
N GLU A 174 13.15 -10.19 13.41
CA GLU A 174 13.58 -11.25 14.31
C GLU A 174 13.76 -12.58 13.58
N SER A 175 12.75 -12.99 12.80
CA SER A 175 12.72 -14.30 12.13
C SER A 175 13.19 -14.28 10.68
N GLY A 176 13.27 -13.10 10.06
CA GLY A 176 13.53 -12.95 8.62
C GLY A 176 12.42 -13.48 7.73
N LYS A 177 11.24 -13.74 8.29
CA LYS A 177 10.07 -14.26 7.58
C LYS A 177 9.07 -13.16 7.27
N TRP A 178 8.31 -13.35 6.24
CA TRP A 178 7.16 -12.52 5.93
C TRP A 178 5.97 -12.92 6.80
N ILE A 179 5.43 -11.96 7.52
CA ILE A 179 4.39 -12.13 8.53
C ILE A 179 3.21 -11.20 8.29
N SER A 180 2.16 -11.37 9.05
CA SER A 180 0.94 -10.55 9.01
C SER A 180 0.33 -10.42 10.41
N SER A 181 -0.92 -10.00 10.50
CA SER A 181 -1.71 -9.95 11.72
C SER A 181 -3.04 -10.69 11.51
N ASP A 182 -3.57 -11.27 12.59
CA ASP A 182 -4.89 -11.89 12.63
C ASP A 182 -6.04 -10.89 12.43
N TYR A 183 -5.75 -9.59 12.45
CA TYR A 183 -6.69 -8.56 11.98
C TYR A 183 -7.15 -8.80 10.53
N TYR A 184 -6.27 -9.31 9.67
CA TYR A 184 -6.54 -9.47 8.23
C TYR A 184 -6.98 -10.88 7.84
N ALA A 185 -6.52 -11.91 8.54
CA ALA A 185 -6.82 -13.30 8.25
C ALA A 185 -6.55 -14.20 9.45
N ASP A 186 -7.19 -15.38 9.49
CA ASP A 186 -6.98 -16.37 10.56
C ASP A 186 -5.62 -17.08 10.46
N SER A 187 -4.99 -17.07 9.31
CA SER A 187 -3.68 -17.70 9.09
C SER A 187 -2.96 -17.12 7.87
N LEU A 188 -1.64 -17.31 7.83
CA LEU A 188 -0.85 -16.95 6.65
C LEU A 188 -1.27 -17.80 5.46
N PRO A 189 -1.41 -17.21 4.25
CA PRO A 189 -1.72 -17.94 3.03
C PRO A 189 -0.69 -19.03 2.74
N GLY A 190 -1.12 -20.17 2.19
CA GLY A 190 -0.23 -21.29 1.89
C GLY A 190 0.95 -20.93 1.00
N TRP A 191 0.78 -20.02 0.04
CA TRP A 191 1.87 -19.56 -0.81
C TRP A 191 2.93 -18.77 0.00
N LEU A 192 2.51 -17.98 1.01
CA LEU A 192 3.42 -17.23 1.86
C LEU A 192 4.16 -18.14 2.84
N GLN A 193 3.47 -19.13 3.38
CA GLN A 193 4.10 -20.18 4.20
C GLN A 193 5.16 -20.95 3.38
N ALA A 194 4.84 -21.32 2.14
CA ALA A 194 5.77 -21.98 1.23
C ALA A 194 6.97 -21.10 0.85
N TYR A 195 6.76 -19.78 0.72
CA TYR A 195 7.84 -18.83 0.49
C TYR A 195 8.76 -18.76 1.73
N ASN A 196 8.19 -18.58 2.92
CA ASN A 196 8.94 -18.52 4.18
C ASN A 196 9.74 -19.81 4.45
N ALA A 197 9.22 -20.97 4.03
CA ALA A 197 9.92 -22.24 4.19
C ALA A 197 11.22 -22.35 3.38
N LYS A 198 11.39 -21.53 2.33
CA LYS A 198 12.63 -21.50 1.54
C LYS A 198 13.77 -20.76 2.23
N MET A 199 13.49 -19.98 3.29
CA MET A 199 14.48 -19.17 4.03
C MET A 199 15.35 -18.31 3.11
N GLU A 200 14.73 -17.65 2.14
CA GLU A 200 15.46 -16.86 1.14
C GLU A 200 16.25 -15.69 1.75
N SER A 201 15.80 -15.15 2.89
CA SER A 201 16.53 -14.14 3.64
C SER A 201 17.92 -14.61 4.03
N ASP A 202 18.05 -15.85 4.52
CA ASP A 202 19.34 -16.44 4.92
C ASP A 202 20.30 -16.57 3.75
N PHE A 203 19.77 -16.86 2.56
CA PHE A 203 20.57 -16.96 1.36
C PHE A 203 21.22 -15.62 0.98
N PHE A 204 20.50 -14.51 1.11
CA PHE A 204 21.04 -13.19 0.82
C PHE A 204 22.01 -12.70 1.89
N ILE A 205 21.73 -12.96 3.18
CA ILE A 205 22.61 -12.59 4.29
C ILE A 205 23.98 -13.30 4.15
N ARG A 206 23.99 -14.56 3.74
CA ARG A 206 25.23 -15.34 3.56
C ARG A 206 26.09 -14.91 2.37
N ARG A 207 25.50 -14.25 1.37
CA ARG A 207 26.23 -13.81 0.17
C ARG A 207 27.09 -12.56 0.38
N GLY A 208 26.85 -11.82 1.45
CA GLY A 208 27.44 -10.51 1.62
C GLY A 208 26.90 -9.48 0.62
N TRP A 209 27.19 -8.25 0.87
CA TRP A 209 26.85 -7.15 -0.03
C TRP A 209 28.06 -6.80 -0.89
N MET A 210 27.87 -6.75 -2.21
CA MET A 210 28.88 -6.30 -3.18
C MET A 210 28.36 -5.06 -3.90
N ALA A 211 29.21 -4.04 -4.05
CA ALA A 211 28.85 -2.86 -4.81
C ALA A 211 28.67 -3.20 -6.30
N LEU A 212 27.74 -2.54 -6.97
CA LEU A 212 27.62 -2.61 -8.43
C LEU A 212 28.85 -1.92 -9.05
N GLY A 213 29.70 -2.69 -9.74
CA GLY A 213 30.84 -2.12 -10.48
C GLY A 213 32.25 -2.60 -10.03
N ASP A 214 32.33 -3.59 -9.13
CA ASP A 214 33.58 -4.31 -8.84
C ASP A 214 33.74 -5.53 -9.74
#